data_63bd91251cdcc49d47b3effa56dfc634
#
_entry.id   63bd91251cdcc49d47b3effa56dfc634
#
_cell.length_a   1.000
_cell.length_b   1.000
_cell.length_c   1.000
_cell.angle_alpha   90.00
_cell.angle_beta   90.00
_cell.angle_gamma   90.00
#
_symmetry.space_group_name_H-M   'P 1'
#
loop_
_entity.id
_entity.type
_entity.pdbx_description
1 polymer ?
#
loop_
_entity_poly.entity_id
_entity_poly.type
_entity_poly.pdbx_seq_one_letter_code
_entity_poly.pdbx_strand_id
1 'polypeptide(L)'
;MKKTVTRINILYSLLHFLYWAAVCAANGFASIYLLDKGFSNSQIGITVAIGNILGVILQPLFASIADKTDKISIHKLTAIQIAIGASCFFMINFVHSILIAIGALFIISTTLYQTTLPLINSISMYYTNKGINVNFGLSRSMGSVSFAITSTILGIINEKYGCSLIFLVGFSLYIIAIFVLLSMPVIKSNNDNKNSNAFENINTSSHRENISIYQFILRYKYFCVCLIGIMFIFVFHNMLNAYMIHAVRNLGGNSSHMGVAISIAAFSELPAMALFSKIRKHFKISSLIIFSCFAFTAKAIFTAISGNILSLYLVQLIQAFSFAIYTPASIYFVNEIMNEHDKFKGQAVITAFVTAAAVIGSLSGGIILDNFGVKTMLYFGAALSTLGTVIVSIFAPRACKSKS
;
A
#
# COMPACT_ATOMS: atom_id res chain seq x y z
N MET A 1 23.69 20.71 -15.84
CA MET A 1 23.49 19.64 -14.85
C MET A 1 22.46 19.99 -13.79
N LYS A 2 22.59 21.07 -12.99
CA LYS A 2 21.58 21.43 -11.96
C LYS A 2 20.13 21.51 -12.48
N LYS A 3 19.90 22.19 -13.62
CA LYS A 3 18.54 22.30 -14.22
C LYS A 3 17.93 20.94 -14.58
N THR A 4 18.72 19.99 -15.06
CA THR A 4 18.27 18.63 -15.41
C THR A 4 17.92 17.84 -14.14
N VAL A 5 18.72 17.91 -13.09
CA VAL A 5 18.47 17.26 -11.79
C VAL A 5 17.15 17.78 -11.18
N THR A 6 16.97 19.11 -11.15
CA THR A 6 15.74 19.74 -10.65
C THR A 6 14.52 19.29 -11.46
N ARG A 7 14.61 19.29 -12.80
CA ARG A 7 13.53 18.83 -13.67
C ARG A 7 13.14 17.38 -13.40
N ILE A 8 14.11 16.47 -13.25
CA ILE A 8 13.86 15.05 -12.96
C ILE A 8 13.17 14.90 -11.61
N ASN A 9 13.62 15.60 -10.56
CA ASN A 9 12.98 15.55 -9.24
C ASN A 9 11.53 16.06 -9.26
N ILE A 10 11.25 17.13 -10.00
CA ILE A 10 9.87 17.66 -10.17
C ILE A 10 9.00 16.65 -10.92
N LEU A 11 9.46 16.12 -12.05
CA LEU A 11 8.70 15.15 -12.84
C LEU A 11 8.46 13.85 -12.06
N TYR A 12 9.45 13.37 -11.30
CA TYR A 12 9.31 12.17 -10.49
C TYR A 12 8.35 12.38 -9.30
N SER A 13 8.38 13.54 -8.67
CA SER A 13 7.42 13.91 -7.62
C SER A 13 5.99 14.04 -8.19
N LEU A 14 5.86 14.64 -9.37
CA LEU A 14 4.58 14.76 -10.07
C LEU A 14 4.05 13.38 -10.51
N LEU A 15 4.92 12.47 -10.95
CA LEU A 15 4.56 11.10 -11.28
C LEU A 15 3.97 10.38 -10.04
N HIS A 16 4.63 10.48 -8.89
CA HIS A 16 4.09 9.91 -7.64
C HIS A 16 2.75 10.55 -7.25
N PHE A 17 2.63 11.87 -7.38
CA PHE A 17 1.37 12.57 -7.11
C PHE A 17 0.23 12.02 -7.97
N LEU A 18 0.39 12.01 -9.29
CA LEU A 18 -0.63 11.59 -10.25
C LEU A 18 -0.97 10.10 -10.11
N TYR A 19 0.05 9.27 -9.93
CA TYR A 19 -0.14 7.84 -9.77
C TYR A 19 -0.98 7.50 -8.52
N TRP A 20 -0.64 8.07 -7.36
CA TRP A 20 -1.37 7.83 -6.12
C TRP A 20 -2.76 8.48 -6.12
N ALA A 21 -2.96 9.60 -6.82
CA ALA A 21 -4.27 10.16 -7.07
C ALA A 21 -5.16 9.19 -7.88
N ALA A 22 -4.62 8.63 -8.97
CA ALA A 22 -5.33 7.65 -9.78
C ALA A 22 -5.63 6.35 -9.02
N VAL A 23 -4.70 5.91 -8.18
CA VAL A 23 -4.89 4.79 -7.25
C VAL A 23 -6.00 5.04 -6.24
N CYS A 24 -6.12 6.25 -5.73
CA CYS A 24 -7.23 6.63 -4.86
C CYS A 24 -8.57 6.42 -5.58
N ALA A 25 -8.67 6.82 -6.84
CA ALA A 25 -9.88 6.59 -7.64
C ALA A 25 -10.16 5.10 -7.86
N ALA A 26 -9.15 4.33 -8.28
CA ALA A 26 -9.31 2.94 -8.65
C ALA A 26 -9.51 1.99 -7.46
N ASN A 27 -8.78 2.20 -6.36
CA ASN A 27 -8.81 1.30 -5.21
C ASN A 27 -9.44 1.92 -3.97
N GLY A 28 -9.22 3.21 -3.72
CA GLY A 28 -9.80 3.90 -2.56
C GLY A 28 -11.34 3.98 -2.61
N PHE A 29 -11.91 4.04 -3.80
CA PHE A 29 -13.35 4.09 -4.05
C PHE A 29 -13.93 2.79 -4.59
N ALA A 30 -13.16 1.70 -4.59
CA ALA A 30 -13.56 0.41 -5.16
C ALA A 30 -14.91 -0.09 -4.64
N SER A 31 -15.13 -0.09 -3.33
CA SER A 31 -16.40 -0.55 -2.76
C SER A 31 -17.58 0.30 -3.21
N ILE A 32 -17.41 1.61 -3.41
CA ILE A 32 -18.50 2.50 -3.82
C ILE A 32 -18.97 2.12 -5.23
N TYR A 33 -18.07 2.09 -6.20
CA TYR A 33 -18.48 1.85 -7.59
C TYR A 33 -18.79 0.37 -7.88
N LEU A 34 -18.18 -0.59 -7.17
CA LEU A 34 -18.54 -2.00 -7.32
C LEU A 34 -19.92 -2.29 -6.72
N LEU A 35 -20.29 -1.67 -5.58
CA LEU A 35 -21.64 -1.71 -5.04
C LEU A 35 -22.66 -1.09 -6.02
N ASP A 36 -22.32 0.05 -6.63
CA ASP A 36 -23.15 0.71 -7.64
C ASP A 36 -23.37 -0.19 -8.88
N LYS A 37 -22.39 -1.00 -9.24
CA LYS A 37 -22.48 -2.00 -10.32
C LYS A 37 -23.21 -3.30 -9.90
N GLY A 38 -23.69 -3.41 -8.65
CA GLY A 38 -24.50 -4.53 -8.17
C GLY A 38 -23.72 -5.68 -7.54
N PHE A 39 -22.43 -5.48 -7.19
CA PHE A 39 -21.67 -6.48 -6.42
C PHE A 39 -22.16 -6.54 -4.98
N SER A 40 -22.24 -7.75 -4.40
CA SER A 40 -22.33 -7.93 -2.95
C SER A 40 -20.98 -7.62 -2.29
N ASN A 41 -20.98 -7.37 -0.97
CA ASN A 41 -19.72 -7.13 -0.25
C ASN A 41 -18.77 -8.34 -0.31
N SER A 42 -19.30 -9.55 -0.25
CA SER A 42 -18.53 -10.79 -0.41
C SER A 42 -17.88 -10.88 -1.78
N GLN A 43 -18.59 -10.52 -2.85
CA GLN A 43 -18.05 -10.48 -4.22
C GLN A 43 -16.95 -9.42 -4.35
N ILE A 44 -17.12 -8.25 -3.74
CA ILE A 44 -16.08 -7.21 -3.67
C ILE A 44 -14.84 -7.76 -2.97
N GLY A 45 -15.03 -8.41 -1.80
CA GLY A 45 -13.94 -9.02 -1.04
C GLY A 45 -13.16 -10.05 -1.84
N ILE A 46 -13.84 -10.94 -2.55
CA ILE A 46 -13.23 -11.95 -3.42
C ILE A 46 -12.42 -11.28 -4.55
N THR A 47 -13.03 -10.30 -5.21
CA THR A 47 -12.42 -9.60 -6.35
C THR A 47 -11.16 -8.85 -5.94
N VAL A 48 -11.19 -8.14 -4.82
CA VAL A 48 -10.03 -7.44 -4.24
C VAL A 48 -8.95 -8.44 -3.82
N ALA A 49 -9.35 -9.56 -3.18
CA ALA A 49 -8.41 -10.59 -2.74
C ALA A 49 -7.65 -11.23 -3.90
N ILE A 50 -8.36 -11.58 -4.99
CA ILE A 50 -7.74 -12.15 -6.19
C ILE A 50 -6.77 -11.15 -6.81
N GLY A 51 -7.14 -9.87 -6.94
CA GLY A 51 -6.26 -8.83 -7.46
C GLY A 51 -4.97 -8.66 -6.62
N ASN A 52 -5.09 -8.72 -5.29
CA ASN A 52 -3.95 -8.65 -4.38
C ASN A 52 -3.02 -9.87 -4.51
N ILE A 53 -3.58 -11.09 -4.57
CA ILE A 53 -2.81 -12.33 -4.73
C ILE A 53 -2.05 -12.31 -6.07
N LEU A 54 -2.75 -12.01 -7.17
CA LEU A 54 -2.12 -11.95 -8.49
C LEU A 54 -1.06 -10.86 -8.57
N GLY A 55 -1.29 -9.70 -7.91
CA GLY A 55 -0.31 -8.63 -7.82
C GLY A 55 1.01 -9.10 -7.22
N VAL A 56 0.96 -9.83 -6.10
CA VAL A 56 2.16 -10.36 -5.44
C VAL A 56 2.85 -11.45 -6.26
N ILE A 57 2.08 -12.37 -6.86
CA ILE A 57 2.65 -13.46 -7.68
C ILE A 57 3.32 -12.93 -8.94
N LEU A 58 2.72 -11.93 -9.61
CA LEU A 58 3.24 -11.40 -10.87
C LEU A 58 4.32 -10.31 -10.68
N GLN A 59 4.46 -9.74 -9.48
CA GLN A 59 5.45 -8.69 -9.20
C GLN A 59 6.89 -9.10 -9.54
N PRO A 60 7.41 -10.29 -9.15
CA PRO A 60 8.75 -10.74 -9.54
C PRO A 60 8.90 -10.95 -11.05
N LEU A 61 7.82 -11.37 -11.73
CA LEU A 61 7.83 -11.56 -13.18
C LEU A 61 8.05 -10.24 -13.90
N PHE A 62 7.29 -9.20 -13.55
CA PHE A 62 7.46 -7.86 -14.16
C PHE A 62 8.80 -7.23 -13.80
N ALA A 63 9.31 -7.42 -12.59
CA ALA A 63 10.66 -7.01 -12.22
C ALA A 63 11.72 -7.69 -13.12
N SER A 64 11.61 -9.00 -13.31
CA SER A 64 12.53 -9.76 -14.20
C SER A 64 12.45 -9.31 -15.66
N ILE A 65 11.26 -8.97 -16.17
CA ILE A 65 11.11 -8.40 -17.51
C ILE A 65 11.82 -7.05 -17.61
N ALA A 66 11.66 -6.19 -16.59
CA ALA A 66 12.33 -4.89 -16.55
C ALA A 66 13.85 -5.00 -16.55
N ASP A 67 14.40 -6.01 -15.85
CA ASP A 67 15.86 -6.21 -15.73
C ASP A 67 16.48 -6.85 -16.98
N LYS A 68 15.75 -7.76 -17.66
CA LYS A 68 16.28 -8.53 -18.80
C LYS A 68 16.09 -7.86 -20.15
N THR A 69 15.27 -6.83 -20.25
CA THR A 69 14.90 -6.25 -21.54
C THR A 69 15.67 -4.98 -21.83
N ASP A 70 16.85 -5.09 -22.45
CA ASP A 70 17.62 -3.94 -22.97
C ASP A 70 16.89 -3.14 -24.07
N LYS A 71 15.89 -3.77 -24.72
CA LYS A 71 15.14 -3.17 -25.84
C LYS A 71 14.06 -2.19 -25.41
N ILE A 72 13.49 -2.35 -24.21
CA ILE A 72 12.38 -1.52 -23.70
C ILE A 72 12.86 -0.81 -22.44
N SER A 73 12.89 0.54 -22.47
CA SER A 73 13.23 1.30 -21.24
C SER A 73 12.20 1.06 -20.14
N ILE A 74 12.65 1.10 -18.89
CA ILE A 74 11.77 0.99 -17.71
C ILE A 74 10.59 1.98 -17.78
N HIS A 75 10.80 3.17 -18.33
CA HIS A 75 9.75 4.18 -18.53
C HIS A 75 8.65 3.67 -19.48
N LYS A 76 9.02 3.06 -20.60
CA LYS A 76 8.05 2.51 -21.57
C LYS A 76 7.30 1.32 -21.01
N LEU A 77 7.99 0.39 -20.32
CA LEU A 77 7.36 -0.76 -19.69
C LEU A 77 6.32 -0.33 -18.65
N THR A 78 6.71 0.60 -17.78
CA THR A 78 5.82 1.17 -16.76
C THR A 78 4.63 1.89 -17.41
N ALA A 79 4.85 2.66 -18.48
CA ALA A 79 3.77 3.35 -19.20
C ALA A 79 2.77 2.37 -19.83
N ILE A 80 3.24 1.25 -20.40
CA ILE A 80 2.36 0.21 -20.97
C ILE A 80 1.50 -0.43 -19.88
N GLN A 81 2.09 -0.76 -18.72
CA GLN A 81 1.32 -1.32 -17.59
C GLN A 81 0.25 -0.35 -17.09
N ILE A 82 0.60 0.93 -16.91
CA ILE A 82 -0.36 1.96 -16.51
C ILE A 82 -1.47 2.08 -17.57
N ALA A 83 -1.13 2.08 -18.85
CA ALA A 83 -2.11 2.22 -19.92
C ALA A 83 -3.11 1.06 -19.95
N ILE A 84 -2.64 -0.19 -19.84
CA ILE A 84 -3.53 -1.36 -19.80
C ILE A 84 -4.41 -1.32 -18.55
N GLY A 85 -3.82 -1.08 -17.36
CA GLY A 85 -4.57 -1.01 -16.10
C GLY A 85 -5.61 0.11 -16.11
N ALA A 86 -5.26 1.29 -16.61
CA ALA A 86 -6.16 2.43 -16.75
C ALA A 86 -7.31 2.16 -17.74
N SER A 87 -7.00 1.49 -18.87
CA SER A 87 -8.02 1.12 -19.85
C SER A 87 -9.01 0.11 -19.26
N CYS A 88 -8.53 -0.93 -18.55
CA CYS A 88 -9.39 -1.89 -17.85
C CYS A 88 -10.27 -1.18 -16.81
N PHE A 89 -9.69 -0.26 -16.01
CA PHE A 89 -10.44 0.53 -15.03
C PHE A 89 -11.54 1.37 -15.70
N PHE A 90 -11.21 2.07 -16.78
CA PHE A 90 -12.16 2.90 -17.49
C PHE A 90 -13.26 2.11 -18.16
N MET A 91 -12.94 0.92 -18.69
CA MET A 91 -13.93 0.01 -19.33
C MET A 91 -15.01 -0.46 -18.36
N ILE A 92 -14.73 -0.54 -17.04
CA ILE A 92 -15.74 -0.88 -16.02
C ILE A 92 -16.96 0.05 -16.12
N ASN A 93 -16.75 1.33 -16.48
CA ASN A 93 -17.83 2.30 -16.59
C ASN A 93 -18.88 1.89 -17.63
N PHE A 94 -18.46 1.29 -18.73
CA PHE A 94 -19.30 0.95 -19.87
C PHE A 94 -19.93 -0.45 -19.79
N VAL A 95 -19.38 -1.31 -18.92
CA VAL A 95 -19.94 -2.64 -18.71
C VAL A 95 -21.10 -2.56 -17.74
N HIS A 96 -22.26 -3.02 -18.18
CA HIS A 96 -23.48 -3.08 -17.39
C HIS A 96 -23.93 -4.55 -17.29
N SER A 97 -24.45 -4.95 -16.13
CA SER A 97 -25.11 -6.26 -15.91
C SER A 97 -24.25 -7.52 -16.01
N ILE A 98 -22.96 -7.46 -16.41
CA ILE A 98 -22.08 -8.62 -16.51
C ILE A 98 -21.04 -8.55 -15.36
N LEU A 99 -21.43 -8.98 -14.15
CA LEU A 99 -20.59 -8.90 -12.97
C LEU A 99 -19.22 -9.59 -13.15
N ILE A 100 -19.18 -10.72 -13.83
CA ILE A 100 -17.93 -11.47 -14.10
C ILE A 100 -16.96 -10.61 -14.93
N ALA A 101 -17.44 -9.92 -15.97
CA ALA A 101 -16.60 -9.04 -16.78
C ALA A 101 -16.10 -7.83 -16.00
N ILE A 102 -16.96 -7.21 -15.19
CA ILE A 102 -16.58 -6.10 -14.32
C ILE A 102 -15.52 -6.56 -13.31
N GLY A 103 -15.73 -7.72 -12.67
CA GLY A 103 -14.76 -8.31 -11.73
C GLY A 103 -13.42 -8.62 -12.39
N ALA A 104 -13.42 -9.21 -13.60
CA ALA A 104 -12.19 -9.49 -14.36
C ALA A 104 -11.41 -8.20 -14.69
N LEU A 105 -12.10 -7.16 -15.20
CA LEU A 105 -11.49 -5.86 -15.47
C LEU A 105 -10.89 -5.22 -14.22
N PHE A 106 -11.60 -5.30 -13.09
CA PHE A 106 -11.11 -4.80 -11.82
C PHE A 106 -9.87 -5.58 -11.33
N ILE A 107 -9.90 -6.91 -11.40
CA ILE A 107 -8.77 -7.76 -11.01
C ILE A 107 -7.54 -7.41 -11.84
N ILE A 108 -7.67 -7.31 -13.18
CA ILE A 108 -6.58 -6.94 -14.07
C ILE A 108 -6.03 -5.56 -13.70
N SER A 109 -6.91 -4.56 -13.53
CA SER A 109 -6.51 -3.20 -13.17
C SER A 109 -5.75 -3.16 -11.84
N THR A 110 -6.27 -3.83 -10.79
CA THR A 110 -5.66 -3.88 -9.46
C THR A 110 -4.32 -4.61 -9.48
N THR A 111 -4.23 -5.72 -10.20
CA THR A 111 -2.99 -6.49 -10.38
C THR A 111 -1.90 -5.66 -11.05
N LEU A 112 -2.23 -4.98 -12.16
CA LEU A 112 -1.30 -4.12 -12.88
C LEU A 112 -0.87 -2.92 -12.04
N TYR A 113 -1.79 -2.32 -11.30
CA TYR A 113 -1.46 -1.27 -10.34
C TYR A 113 -0.42 -1.74 -9.31
N GLN A 114 -0.60 -2.89 -8.69
CA GLN A 114 0.33 -3.39 -7.68
C GLN A 114 1.72 -3.70 -8.26
N THR A 115 1.78 -4.25 -9.47
CA THR A 115 3.05 -4.57 -10.15
C THR A 115 3.75 -3.33 -10.72
N THR A 116 3.02 -2.25 -10.97
CA THR A 116 3.57 -0.97 -11.48
C THR A 116 4.32 -0.19 -10.39
N LEU A 117 3.88 -0.24 -9.14
CA LEU A 117 4.49 0.55 -8.06
C LEU A 117 6.00 0.29 -7.87
N PRO A 118 6.48 -0.97 -7.83
CA PRO A 118 7.91 -1.26 -7.79
C PRO A 118 8.68 -0.71 -8.99
N LEU A 119 8.10 -0.71 -10.18
CA LEU A 119 8.75 -0.14 -11.37
C LEU A 119 8.90 1.37 -11.26
N ILE A 120 7.86 2.08 -10.76
CA ILE A 120 7.95 3.52 -10.48
C ILE A 120 9.06 3.80 -9.46
N ASN A 121 9.14 2.99 -8.40
CA ASN A 121 10.20 3.14 -7.40
C ASN A 121 11.60 2.88 -8.00
N SER A 122 11.74 1.91 -8.90
CA SER A 122 12.99 1.59 -9.58
C SER A 122 13.48 2.70 -10.53
N ILE A 123 12.61 3.59 -10.99
CA ILE A 123 12.99 4.77 -11.78
C ILE A 123 13.93 5.69 -10.97
N SER A 124 13.75 5.82 -9.67
CA SER A 124 14.67 6.61 -8.84
C SER A 124 16.07 6.00 -8.82
N MET A 125 16.16 4.67 -8.73
CA MET A 125 17.42 3.94 -8.77
C MET A 125 18.09 4.04 -10.15
N TYR A 126 17.31 3.98 -11.24
CA TYR A 126 17.79 4.20 -12.60
C TYR A 126 18.52 5.53 -12.73
N TYR A 127 17.99 6.62 -12.17
CA TYR A 127 18.66 7.93 -12.20
C TYR A 127 19.84 8.00 -11.24
N THR A 128 19.73 7.44 -10.04
CA THR A 128 20.80 7.41 -9.04
C THR A 128 22.02 6.68 -9.57
N ASN A 129 21.85 5.53 -10.24
CA ASN A 129 22.92 4.76 -10.88
C ASN A 129 23.60 5.53 -12.03
N LYS A 130 22.96 6.58 -12.55
CA LYS A 130 23.53 7.51 -13.56
C LYS A 130 24.06 8.80 -12.95
N GLY A 131 24.30 8.83 -11.64
CA GLY A 131 24.87 9.98 -10.93
C GLY A 131 23.90 11.14 -10.69
N ILE A 132 22.59 10.93 -10.87
CA ILE A 132 21.56 11.94 -10.61
C ILE A 132 20.90 11.64 -9.28
N ASN A 133 21.08 12.52 -8.32
CA ASN A 133 20.46 12.38 -7.01
C ASN A 133 18.95 12.69 -7.07
N VAL A 134 18.11 11.67 -6.86
CA VAL A 134 16.66 11.78 -6.79
C VAL A 134 16.22 11.73 -5.33
N ASN A 135 15.45 12.72 -4.90
CA ASN A 135 14.88 12.74 -3.55
C ASN A 135 13.64 11.85 -3.48
N PHE A 136 13.87 10.53 -3.36
CA PHE A 136 12.82 9.52 -3.29
C PHE A 136 11.82 9.78 -2.15
N GLY A 137 12.29 10.14 -0.96
CA GLY A 137 11.44 10.37 0.20
C GLY A 137 10.43 11.50 -0.03
N LEU A 138 10.91 12.64 -0.55
CA LEU A 138 10.03 13.76 -0.89
C LEU A 138 9.02 13.39 -1.98
N SER A 139 9.48 12.73 -3.04
CA SER A 139 8.60 12.33 -4.14
C SER A 139 7.55 11.32 -3.67
N ARG A 140 7.91 10.37 -2.82
CA ARG A 140 6.97 9.39 -2.26
C ARG A 140 5.93 10.04 -1.33
N SER A 141 6.32 11.08 -0.57
CA SER A 141 5.37 11.82 0.30
C SER A 141 4.32 12.59 -0.51
N MET A 142 4.64 13.06 -1.72
CA MET A 142 3.66 13.67 -2.61
C MET A 142 2.52 12.71 -2.95
N GLY A 143 2.76 11.40 -2.93
CA GLY A 143 1.72 10.39 -3.06
C GLY A 143 0.69 10.42 -1.95
N SER A 144 1.09 10.56 -0.69
CA SER A 144 0.16 10.66 0.45
C SER A 144 -0.65 11.96 0.40
N VAL A 145 0.00 13.07 0.03
CA VAL A 145 -0.68 14.36 -0.17
C VAL A 145 -1.74 14.24 -1.28
N SER A 146 -1.38 13.64 -2.41
CA SER A 146 -2.32 13.49 -3.54
C SER A 146 -3.48 12.58 -3.19
N PHE A 147 -3.23 11.48 -2.48
CA PHE A 147 -4.27 10.55 -2.04
C PHE A 147 -5.29 11.26 -1.13
N ALA A 148 -4.81 12.08 -0.19
CA ALA A 148 -5.66 12.85 0.70
C ALA A 148 -6.52 13.88 -0.05
N ILE A 149 -5.92 14.67 -0.94
CA ILE A 149 -6.63 15.68 -1.74
C ILE A 149 -7.66 14.98 -2.65
N THR A 150 -7.23 13.94 -3.35
CA THR A 150 -8.08 13.23 -4.32
C THR A 150 -9.24 12.52 -3.62
N SER A 151 -9.03 11.92 -2.44
CA SER A 151 -10.12 11.25 -1.71
C SER A 151 -11.23 12.22 -1.32
N THR A 152 -10.90 13.43 -0.88
CA THR A 152 -11.89 14.47 -0.58
C THR A 152 -12.65 14.92 -1.85
N ILE A 153 -11.91 15.20 -2.92
CA ILE A 153 -12.51 15.67 -4.20
C ILE A 153 -13.42 14.59 -4.78
N LEU A 154 -12.95 13.33 -4.84
CA LEU A 154 -13.75 12.23 -5.38
C LEU A 154 -14.97 11.91 -4.52
N GLY A 155 -14.86 12.04 -3.20
CA GLY A 155 -16.00 11.90 -2.30
C GLY A 155 -17.11 12.89 -2.63
N ILE A 156 -16.77 14.17 -2.83
CA ILE A 156 -17.71 15.22 -3.22
C ILE A 156 -18.27 14.99 -4.63
N ILE A 157 -17.40 14.63 -5.59
CA ILE A 157 -17.80 14.37 -6.97
C ILE A 157 -18.79 13.19 -7.01
N ASN A 158 -18.48 12.11 -6.32
CA ASN A 158 -19.33 10.91 -6.29
C ASN A 158 -20.71 11.21 -5.69
N GLU A 159 -20.76 11.98 -4.61
CA GLU A 159 -22.01 12.36 -3.97
C GLU A 159 -22.90 13.19 -4.88
N LYS A 160 -22.30 14.10 -5.66
CA LYS A 160 -23.04 15.06 -6.47
C LYS A 160 -23.37 14.54 -7.88
N TYR A 161 -22.49 13.74 -8.47
CA TYR A 161 -22.55 13.35 -9.88
C TYR A 161 -22.54 11.82 -10.10
N GLY A 162 -22.44 11.02 -9.04
CA GLY A 162 -22.40 9.56 -9.13
C GLY A 162 -21.05 8.98 -9.53
N CYS A 163 -21.00 7.63 -9.59
CA CYS A 163 -19.75 6.87 -9.74
C CYS A 163 -19.07 7.01 -11.11
N SER A 164 -19.79 7.36 -12.16
CA SER A 164 -19.24 7.44 -13.53
C SER A 164 -18.08 8.41 -13.64
N LEU A 165 -18.10 9.52 -12.90
CA LEU A 165 -17.00 10.48 -12.90
C LEU A 165 -15.75 9.98 -12.20
N ILE A 166 -15.86 9.02 -11.28
CA ILE A 166 -14.68 8.39 -10.66
C ILE A 166 -13.81 7.72 -11.74
N PHE A 167 -14.45 6.99 -12.67
CA PHE A 167 -13.75 6.34 -13.78
C PHE A 167 -13.07 7.33 -14.71
N LEU A 168 -13.77 8.41 -15.05
CA LEU A 168 -13.22 9.45 -15.93
C LEU A 168 -12.03 10.17 -15.27
N VAL A 169 -12.17 10.58 -14.01
CA VAL A 169 -11.12 11.29 -13.28
C VAL A 169 -9.92 10.36 -13.10
N GLY A 170 -10.11 9.11 -12.64
CA GLY A 170 -9.03 8.15 -12.47
C GLY A 170 -8.29 7.84 -13.76
N PHE A 171 -9.02 7.63 -14.86
CA PHE A 171 -8.44 7.41 -16.19
C PHE A 171 -7.62 8.63 -16.64
N SER A 172 -8.17 9.84 -16.51
CA SER A 172 -7.47 11.08 -16.88
C SER A 172 -6.16 11.25 -16.09
N LEU A 173 -6.17 10.98 -14.79
CA LEU A 173 -4.98 11.03 -13.94
C LEU A 173 -3.91 10.03 -14.39
N TYR A 174 -4.31 8.80 -14.74
CA TYR A 174 -3.38 7.81 -15.29
C TYR A 174 -2.79 8.24 -16.62
N ILE A 175 -3.60 8.81 -17.53
CA ILE A 175 -3.12 9.31 -18.82
C ILE A 175 -2.10 10.45 -18.60
N ILE A 176 -2.39 11.39 -17.71
CA ILE A 176 -1.43 12.46 -17.38
C ILE A 176 -0.16 11.88 -16.76
N ALA A 177 -0.27 10.87 -15.89
CA ALA A 177 0.89 10.19 -15.33
C ALA A 177 1.77 9.52 -16.41
N ILE A 178 1.17 8.91 -17.44
CA ILE A 178 1.88 8.37 -18.60
C ILE A 178 2.64 9.48 -19.35
N PHE A 179 2.00 10.61 -19.62
CA PHE A 179 2.66 11.76 -20.29
C PHE A 179 3.83 12.29 -19.47
N VAL A 180 3.67 12.45 -18.16
CA VAL A 180 4.76 12.86 -17.25
C VAL A 180 5.90 11.83 -17.28
N LEU A 181 5.59 10.54 -17.18
CA LEU A 181 6.57 9.46 -17.21
C LEU A 181 7.36 9.44 -18.52
N LEU A 182 6.69 9.57 -19.68
CA LEU A 182 7.32 9.58 -20.99
C LEU A 182 8.10 10.88 -21.27
N SER A 183 7.79 11.97 -20.58
CA SER A 183 8.54 13.24 -20.65
C SER A 183 9.85 13.24 -19.82
N MET A 184 10.03 12.21 -18.98
CA MET A 184 11.26 12.05 -18.20
C MET A 184 12.44 11.67 -19.12
N PRO A 185 13.60 12.33 -19.03
CA PRO A 185 14.70 12.10 -19.94
C PRO A 185 15.31 10.71 -19.77
N VAL A 186 15.36 9.93 -20.86
CA VAL A 186 16.12 8.68 -20.89
C VAL A 186 17.59 9.01 -21.16
N ILE A 187 18.44 8.79 -20.17
CA ILE A 187 19.89 9.10 -20.27
C ILE A 187 20.58 7.91 -20.92
N LYS A 188 21.06 8.10 -22.16
CA LYS A 188 21.95 7.13 -22.81
C LYS A 188 23.27 7.09 -22.06
N SER A 189 23.73 5.90 -21.70
CA SER A 189 25.08 5.71 -21.18
C SER A 189 26.07 5.87 -22.34
N ASN A 190 27.03 6.82 -22.22
CA ASN A 190 28.12 6.94 -23.17
C ASN A 190 29.27 5.97 -22.88
N ASN A 191 29.14 5.11 -21.89
CA ASN A 191 30.12 4.08 -21.55
C ASN A 191 29.48 2.72 -21.54
N ASP A 192 29.68 1.94 -22.61
CA ASP A 192 29.56 0.48 -22.65
C ASP A 192 30.63 -0.21 -21.79
N ASN A 193 30.99 0.35 -20.64
CA ASN A 193 31.79 -0.34 -19.65
C ASN A 193 30.87 -1.04 -18.65
N LYS A 194 30.63 -2.31 -18.95
CA LYS A 194 30.37 -3.45 -18.06
C LYS A 194 30.51 -3.13 -16.56
N ASN A 195 29.48 -2.54 -15.98
CA ASN A 195 29.17 -2.65 -14.56
C ASN A 195 27.65 -2.81 -14.40
N SER A 196 27.08 -3.77 -15.18
CA SER A 196 25.75 -4.30 -14.98
C SER A 196 25.63 -5.19 -13.73
N ASN A 197 26.66 -5.17 -12.87
CA ASN A 197 26.76 -6.08 -11.73
C ASN A 197 26.31 -5.49 -10.39
N ALA A 198 25.55 -4.38 -10.36
CA ALA A 198 25.04 -3.91 -9.07
C ALA A 198 23.91 -4.81 -8.51
N PHE A 199 23.12 -5.45 -9.38
CA PHE A 199 22.16 -6.47 -8.99
C PHE A 199 22.77 -7.87 -8.93
N GLU A 200 23.77 -8.19 -9.79
CA GLU A 200 24.54 -9.44 -9.67
C GLU A 200 25.48 -9.42 -8.46
N ASN A 201 26.06 -8.28 -8.08
CA ASN A 201 26.89 -8.19 -6.88
C ASN A 201 26.11 -8.27 -5.55
N ILE A 202 24.79 -8.12 -5.57
CA ILE A 202 23.93 -8.59 -4.47
C ILE A 202 23.79 -10.12 -4.53
N ASN A 203 24.03 -10.74 -5.69
CA ASN A 203 23.87 -12.18 -5.90
C ASN A 203 25.18 -12.99 -5.93
N THR A 204 26.36 -12.38 -6.01
CA THR A 204 27.61 -13.10 -6.30
C THR A 204 28.75 -12.92 -5.31
N SER A 205 28.63 -12.13 -4.26
CA SER A 205 29.66 -12.08 -3.21
C SER A 205 29.19 -12.70 -1.92
N SER A 206 29.77 -13.84 -1.63
CA SER A 206 29.72 -14.72 -0.47
C SER A 206 28.76 -15.89 -0.58
N HIS A 207 29.22 -17.05 -0.15
CA HIS A 207 28.44 -18.25 0.13
C HIS A 207 27.12 -17.87 0.84
N ARG A 208 26.04 -17.71 0.08
CA ARG A 208 24.70 -17.63 0.65
C ARG A 208 24.44 -19.03 1.22
N GLU A 209 24.58 -19.19 2.53
CA GLU A 209 23.85 -20.27 3.19
C GLU A 209 22.38 -20.02 2.83
N ASN A 210 21.88 -20.79 1.87
CA ASN A 210 20.46 -20.81 1.52
C ASN A 210 19.72 -21.48 2.68
N ILE A 211 19.53 -20.72 3.76
CA ILE A 211 18.73 -21.19 4.89
C ILE A 211 17.35 -21.51 4.37
N SER A 212 16.93 -22.77 4.53
CA SER A 212 15.57 -23.21 4.24
C SER A 212 14.55 -22.35 4.99
N ILE A 213 13.34 -22.20 4.44
CA ILE A 213 12.23 -21.49 5.11
C ILE A 213 12.00 -22.06 6.51
N TYR A 214 12.10 -23.36 6.68
CA TYR A 214 11.96 -24.02 7.97
C TYR A 214 13.05 -23.58 8.97
N GLN A 215 14.32 -23.54 8.54
CA GLN A 215 15.43 -23.05 9.36
C GLN A 215 15.29 -21.56 9.71
N PHE A 216 14.77 -20.74 8.78
CA PHE A 216 14.46 -19.34 9.03
C PHE A 216 13.41 -19.20 10.14
N ILE A 217 12.32 -19.97 10.07
CA ILE A 217 11.25 -19.96 11.09
C ILE A 217 11.80 -20.37 12.47
N LEU A 218 12.62 -21.40 12.55
CA LEU A 218 13.22 -21.84 13.80
C LEU A 218 14.18 -20.80 14.38
N ARG A 219 15.04 -20.20 13.54
CA ARG A 219 16.00 -19.18 13.95
C ARG A 219 15.31 -17.91 14.46
N TYR A 220 14.25 -17.48 13.80
CA TYR A 220 13.53 -16.24 14.10
C TYR A 220 12.10 -16.51 14.64
N LYS A 221 11.90 -17.54 15.44
CA LYS A 221 10.59 -18.00 15.93
C LYS A 221 9.76 -16.89 16.60
N TYR A 222 10.37 -16.06 17.44
CA TYR A 222 9.66 -14.96 18.10
C TYR A 222 9.25 -13.86 17.14
N PHE A 223 10.05 -13.58 16.11
CA PHE A 223 9.69 -12.69 15.02
C PHE A 223 8.50 -13.24 14.22
N CYS A 224 8.51 -14.51 13.85
CA CYS A 224 7.40 -15.13 13.11
C CYS A 224 6.09 -15.10 13.91
N VAL A 225 6.12 -15.37 15.22
CA VAL A 225 4.94 -15.24 16.09
C VAL A 225 4.47 -13.79 16.18
N CYS A 226 5.40 -12.83 16.28
CA CYS A 226 5.09 -11.41 16.26
C CYS A 226 4.37 -11.01 14.95
N LEU A 227 4.79 -11.57 13.80
CA LEU A 227 4.14 -11.31 12.51
C LEU A 227 2.70 -11.82 12.43
N ILE A 228 2.37 -12.92 13.12
CA ILE A 228 0.97 -13.38 13.24
C ILE A 228 0.13 -12.32 13.96
N GLY A 229 0.65 -11.74 15.05
CA GLY A 229 -0.03 -10.65 15.74
C GLY A 229 -0.20 -9.41 14.86
N ILE A 230 0.84 -9.03 14.12
CA ILE A 230 0.80 -7.93 13.15
C ILE A 230 -0.24 -8.23 12.05
N MET A 231 -0.27 -9.46 11.54
CA MET A 231 -1.27 -9.87 10.54
C MET A 231 -2.69 -9.65 11.05
N PHE A 232 -3.02 -10.02 12.29
CA PHE A 232 -4.35 -9.80 12.86
C PHE A 232 -4.72 -8.31 12.91
N ILE A 233 -3.80 -7.46 13.29
CA ILE A 233 -3.99 -5.99 13.29
C ILE A 233 -4.25 -5.48 11.87
N PHE A 234 -3.46 -5.93 10.89
CA PHE A 234 -3.60 -5.50 9.50
C PHE A 234 -4.83 -6.09 8.80
N VAL A 235 -5.37 -7.22 9.27
CA VAL A 235 -6.68 -7.72 8.81
C VAL A 235 -7.75 -6.66 9.06
N PHE A 236 -7.84 -6.11 10.26
CA PHE A 236 -8.79 -5.04 10.55
C PHE A 236 -8.49 -3.76 9.75
N HIS A 237 -7.22 -3.36 9.71
CA HIS A 237 -6.82 -2.15 8.96
C HIS A 237 -7.25 -2.21 7.50
N ASN A 238 -6.99 -3.33 6.81
CA ASN A 238 -7.39 -3.52 5.42
C ASN A 238 -8.92 -3.71 5.26
N MET A 239 -9.57 -4.39 6.19
CA MET A 239 -11.03 -4.52 6.25
C MET A 239 -11.69 -3.15 6.34
N LEU A 240 -11.24 -2.28 7.24
CA LEU A 240 -11.76 -0.92 7.39
C LEU A 240 -11.50 -0.10 6.11
N ASN A 241 -10.31 -0.17 5.53
CA ASN A 241 -10.00 0.56 4.29
C ASN A 241 -10.87 0.10 3.12
N ALA A 242 -11.08 -1.20 2.96
CA ALA A 242 -11.90 -1.75 1.90
C ALA A 242 -13.40 -1.38 2.03
N TYR A 243 -13.89 -1.28 3.26
CA TYR A 243 -15.32 -1.10 3.54
C TYR A 243 -15.63 0.17 4.33
N MET A 244 -14.78 1.19 4.26
CA MET A 244 -14.94 2.46 4.97
C MET A 244 -16.31 3.10 4.70
N ILE A 245 -16.84 2.99 3.48
CA ILE A 245 -18.14 3.55 3.11
C ILE A 245 -19.28 2.99 3.99
N HIS A 246 -19.22 1.72 4.38
CA HIS A 246 -20.24 1.12 5.24
C HIS A 246 -20.15 1.66 6.68
N ALA A 247 -18.94 1.85 7.22
CA ALA A 247 -18.76 2.48 8.52
C ALA A 247 -19.31 3.93 8.51
N VAL A 248 -19.05 4.68 7.45
CA VAL A 248 -19.56 6.05 7.27
C VAL A 248 -21.08 6.07 7.12
N ARG A 249 -21.66 5.20 6.28
CA ARG A 249 -23.12 5.11 6.09
C ARG A 249 -23.85 4.70 7.37
N ASN A 250 -23.27 3.80 8.18
CA ASN A 250 -23.85 3.40 9.47
C ASN A 250 -23.94 4.58 10.47
N LEU A 251 -23.17 5.64 10.27
CA LEU A 251 -23.20 6.87 11.06
C LEU A 251 -24.01 8.00 10.38
N GLY A 252 -24.80 7.68 9.35
CA GLY A 252 -25.59 8.67 8.60
C GLY A 252 -24.79 9.50 7.60
N GLY A 253 -23.54 9.11 7.30
CA GLY A 253 -22.70 9.80 6.33
C GLY A 253 -22.84 9.27 4.90
N ASN A 254 -22.13 9.90 3.99
CA ASN A 254 -22.12 9.61 2.56
C ASN A 254 -20.68 9.52 2.01
N SER A 255 -20.52 9.44 0.70
CA SER A 255 -19.20 9.33 0.05
C SER A 255 -18.30 10.56 0.27
N SER A 256 -18.88 11.77 0.41
CA SER A 256 -18.10 12.96 0.81
C SER A 256 -17.45 12.79 2.17
N HIS A 257 -18.22 12.31 3.16
CA HIS A 257 -17.70 12.04 4.50
C HIS A 257 -16.62 10.96 4.49
N MET A 258 -16.77 9.92 3.65
CA MET A 258 -15.72 8.92 3.46
C MET A 258 -14.44 9.53 2.92
N GLY A 259 -14.54 10.36 1.88
CA GLY A 259 -13.40 11.06 1.28
C GLY A 259 -12.66 11.91 2.29
N VAL A 260 -13.38 12.67 3.14
CA VAL A 260 -12.80 13.47 4.22
C VAL A 260 -12.13 12.59 5.28
N ALA A 261 -12.75 11.48 5.71
CA ALA A 261 -12.18 10.56 6.68
C ALA A 261 -10.84 9.97 6.20
N ILE A 262 -10.77 9.54 4.94
CA ILE A 262 -9.54 9.04 4.31
C ILE A 262 -8.49 10.15 4.22
N SER A 263 -8.89 11.37 3.87
CA SER A 263 -8.01 12.53 3.79
C SER A 263 -7.38 12.87 5.14
N ILE A 264 -8.16 12.90 6.21
CA ILE A 264 -7.67 13.14 7.58
C ILE A 264 -6.64 12.09 7.97
N ALA A 265 -6.91 10.81 7.69
CA ALA A 265 -5.97 9.72 7.95
C ALA A 265 -4.64 9.94 7.20
N ALA A 266 -4.69 10.20 5.89
CA ALA A 266 -3.50 10.37 5.06
C ALA A 266 -2.68 11.63 5.42
N PHE A 267 -3.33 12.75 5.72
CA PHE A 267 -2.62 13.96 6.18
C PHE A 267 -1.99 13.80 7.55
N SER A 268 -2.65 13.07 8.46
CA SER A 268 -2.12 12.84 9.82
C SER A 268 -0.82 12.02 9.83
N GLU A 269 -0.58 11.20 8.80
CA GLU A 269 0.65 10.40 8.66
C GLU A 269 1.90 11.27 8.41
N LEU A 270 1.75 12.36 7.66
CA LEU A 270 2.89 13.14 7.16
C LEU A 270 3.83 13.65 8.26
N PRO A 271 3.34 14.36 9.32
CA PRO A 271 4.23 14.84 10.37
C PRO A 271 4.86 13.70 11.17
N ALA A 272 4.12 12.61 11.41
CA ALA A 272 4.63 11.46 12.17
C ALA A 272 5.76 10.75 11.43
N MET A 273 5.61 10.50 10.12
CA MET A 273 6.67 9.93 9.29
C MET A 273 7.88 10.85 9.18
N ALA A 274 7.67 12.17 9.02
CA ALA A 274 8.76 13.14 8.95
C ALA A 274 9.58 13.21 10.25
N LEU A 275 8.92 13.07 11.39
CA LEU A 275 9.54 13.10 12.71
C LEU A 275 10.09 11.75 13.17
N PHE A 276 9.82 10.66 12.46
CA PHE A 276 10.18 9.31 12.89
C PHE A 276 11.67 9.14 13.24
N SER A 277 12.56 9.71 12.44
CA SER A 277 14.01 9.65 12.70
C SER A 277 14.43 10.30 14.02
N LYS A 278 13.70 11.33 14.47
CA LYS A 278 13.90 11.96 15.78
C LYS A 278 13.31 11.09 16.88
N ILE A 279 12.08 10.58 16.70
CA ILE A 279 11.39 9.72 17.67
C ILE A 279 12.22 8.47 17.95
N ARG A 280 12.76 7.82 16.90
CA ARG A 280 13.58 6.62 17.03
C ARG A 280 14.82 6.79 17.91
N LYS A 281 15.40 7.99 17.96
CA LYS A 281 16.59 8.24 18.81
C LYS A 281 16.31 8.10 20.30
N HIS A 282 15.05 8.25 20.72
CA HIS A 282 14.67 8.25 22.13
C HIS A 282 13.98 6.96 22.58
N PHE A 283 13.51 6.12 21.63
CA PHE A 283 12.74 4.93 21.96
C PHE A 283 13.32 3.68 21.27
N LYS A 284 13.25 2.54 21.96
CA LYS A 284 13.61 1.22 21.39
C LYS A 284 12.63 0.85 20.28
N ILE A 285 13.12 0.17 19.25
CA ILE A 285 12.28 -0.23 18.10
C ILE A 285 11.14 -1.14 18.53
N SER A 286 11.37 -2.11 19.42
CA SER A 286 10.31 -2.95 19.97
C SER A 286 9.19 -2.15 20.64
N SER A 287 9.54 -1.08 21.38
CA SER A 287 8.56 -0.20 22.02
C SER A 287 7.74 0.59 20.98
N LEU A 288 8.37 1.05 19.90
CA LEU A 288 7.67 1.74 18.82
C LEU A 288 6.70 0.83 18.07
N ILE A 289 7.09 -0.42 17.80
CA ILE A 289 6.20 -1.45 17.23
C ILE A 289 5.01 -1.69 18.15
N ILE A 290 5.25 -1.93 19.44
CA ILE A 290 4.18 -2.17 20.43
C ILE A 290 3.24 -0.95 20.51
N PHE A 291 3.81 0.25 20.62
CA PHE A 291 3.03 1.50 20.66
C PHE A 291 2.13 1.65 19.41
N SER A 292 2.67 1.38 18.22
CA SER A 292 1.88 1.45 16.99
C SER A 292 0.75 0.41 16.97
N CYS A 293 0.98 -0.79 17.50
CA CYS A 293 -0.05 -1.83 17.62
C CYS A 293 -1.17 -1.40 18.59
N PHE A 294 -0.83 -0.78 19.73
CA PHE A 294 -1.83 -0.19 20.63
C PHE A 294 -2.63 0.91 19.95
N ALA A 295 -1.98 1.77 19.16
CA ALA A 295 -2.67 2.81 18.40
C ALA A 295 -3.60 2.21 17.33
N PHE A 296 -3.20 1.14 16.62
CA PHE A 296 -4.10 0.42 15.71
C PHE A 296 -5.32 -0.14 16.44
N THR A 297 -5.12 -0.77 17.59
CA THR A 297 -6.21 -1.34 18.38
C THR A 297 -7.13 -0.24 18.94
N ALA A 298 -6.58 0.85 19.43
CA ALA A 298 -7.36 2.01 19.84
C ALA A 298 -8.20 2.57 18.68
N LYS A 299 -7.60 2.70 17.49
CA LYS A 299 -8.32 3.09 16.27
C LYS A 299 -9.46 2.10 15.97
N ALA A 300 -9.21 0.79 16.08
CA ALA A 300 -10.22 -0.24 15.85
C ALA A 300 -11.40 -0.12 16.82
N ILE A 301 -11.12 -0.05 18.12
CA ILE A 301 -12.13 0.05 19.16
C ILE A 301 -12.92 1.36 19.00
N PHE A 302 -12.24 2.51 18.87
CA PHE A 302 -12.91 3.79 18.74
C PHE A 302 -13.74 3.90 17.45
N THR A 303 -13.29 3.26 16.35
CA THR A 303 -14.13 3.16 15.13
C THR A 303 -15.41 2.35 15.41
N ALA A 304 -15.32 1.24 16.13
CA ALA A 304 -16.47 0.37 16.42
C ALA A 304 -17.51 1.04 17.32
N ILE A 305 -17.07 1.88 18.26
CA ILE A 305 -17.96 2.59 19.20
C ILE A 305 -18.30 4.01 18.76
N SER A 306 -17.83 4.47 17.60
CA SER A 306 -18.17 5.81 17.08
C SER A 306 -19.66 5.95 16.90
N GLY A 307 -20.24 7.02 17.48
CA GLY A 307 -21.66 7.31 17.41
C GLY A 307 -22.07 8.32 16.34
N ASN A 308 -21.11 9.03 15.74
CA ASN A 308 -21.34 10.05 14.71
C ASN A 308 -20.12 10.25 13.81
N ILE A 309 -20.29 11.01 12.75
CA ILE A 309 -19.23 11.28 11.74
C ILE A 309 -18.04 12.04 12.36
N LEU A 310 -18.30 12.99 13.25
CA LEU A 310 -17.21 13.77 13.88
C LEU A 310 -16.30 12.86 14.72
N SER A 311 -16.87 11.94 15.51
CA SER A 311 -16.09 10.96 16.26
C SER A 311 -15.25 10.08 15.32
N LEU A 312 -15.81 9.65 14.18
CA LEU A 312 -15.05 8.89 13.17
C LEU A 312 -13.87 9.71 12.62
N TYR A 313 -14.04 11.01 12.36
CA TYR A 313 -12.96 11.89 11.89
C TYR A 313 -11.84 12.01 12.93
N LEU A 314 -12.19 12.20 14.21
CA LEU A 314 -11.19 12.26 15.29
C LEU A 314 -10.41 10.94 15.41
N VAL A 315 -11.09 9.81 15.24
CA VAL A 315 -10.45 8.49 15.24
C VAL A 315 -9.46 8.33 14.07
N GLN A 316 -9.72 8.95 12.91
CA GLN A 316 -8.77 8.89 11.79
C GLN A 316 -7.42 9.56 12.10
N LEU A 317 -7.36 10.53 13.02
CA LEU A 317 -6.09 11.14 13.46
C LEU A 317 -5.15 10.15 14.15
N ILE A 318 -5.68 9.05 14.71
CA ILE A 318 -4.86 7.98 15.32
C ILE A 318 -3.97 7.29 14.28
N GLN A 319 -4.24 7.45 13.00
CA GLN A 319 -3.41 6.96 11.92
C GLN A 319 -1.95 7.45 12.01
N ALA A 320 -1.74 8.68 12.51
CA ALA A 320 -0.41 9.24 12.80
C ALA A 320 0.42 8.39 13.76
N PHE A 321 -0.22 7.72 14.72
CA PHE A 321 0.43 6.92 15.76
C PHE A 321 0.45 5.42 15.42
N SER A 322 -0.42 4.96 14.53
CA SER A 322 -0.53 3.57 14.10
C SER A 322 0.33 3.32 12.86
N PHE A 323 -0.22 3.51 11.66
CA PHE A 323 0.42 3.18 10.38
C PHE A 323 1.70 3.99 10.13
N ALA A 324 1.69 5.29 10.48
CA ALA A 324 2.83 6.17 10.21
C ALA A 324 4.06 5.83 11.07
N ILE A 325 3.87 5.33 12.29
CA ILE A 325 4.97 4.84 13.14
C ILE A 325 5.37 3.41 12.74
N TYR A 326 4.38 2.53 12.50
CA TYR A 326 4.63 1.14 12.16
C TYR A 326 5.48 0.97 10.90
N THR A 327 5.15 1.72 9.83
CA THR A 327 5.77 1.53 8.52
C THR A 327 7.30 1.67 8.56
N PRO A 328 7.89 2.78 9.03
CA PRO A 328 9.35 2.84 9.18
C PRO A 328 9.87 1.94 10.30
N ALA A 329 9.16 1.79 11.42
CA ALA A 329 9.61 0.96 12.53
C ALA A 329 9.79 -0.51 12.12
N SER A 330 8.94 -1.06 11.25
CA SER A 330 9.02 -2.43 10.77
C SER A 330 10.33 -2.72 10.04
N ILE A 331 10.83 -1.76 9.25
CA ILE A 331 12.11 -1.87 8.54
C ILE A 331 13.27 -1.94 9.54
N TYR A 332 13.27 -1.05 10.52
CA TYR A 332 14.31 -1.06 11.56
C TYR A 332 14.22 -2.28 12.48
N PHE A 333 13.03 -2.80 12.71
CA PHE A 333 12.82 -4.01 13.51
C PHE A 333 13.49 -5.23 12.89
N VAL A 334 13.34 -5.42 11.57
CA VAL A 334 14.08 -6.47 10.85
C VAL A 334 15.58 -6.24 10.91
N ASN A 335 16.04 -5.00 10.70
CA ASN A 335 17.46 -4.67 10.73
C ASN A 335 18.12 -4.91 12.09
N GLU A 336 17.37 -4.75 13.19
CA GLU A 336 17.86 -4.96 14.55
C GLU A 336 17.89 -6.44 14.92
N ILE A 337 16.90 -7.22 14.48
CA ILE A 337 16.77 -8.64 14.88
C ILE A 337 17.62 -9.56 14.01
N MET A 338 17.78 -9.26 12.72
CA MET A 338 18.32 -10.21 11.75
C MET A 338 19.78 -9.96 11.42
N ASN A 339 20.47 -11.03 11.03
CA ASN A 339 21.79 -10.97 10.44
C ASN A 339 21.72 -10.34 9.05
N GLU A 340 22.83 -9.75 8.54
CA GLU A 340 22.87 -9.05 7.24
C GLU A 340 22.30 -9.89 6.10
N HIS A 341 22.61 -11.18 6.05
CA HIS A 341 22.17 -12.10 5.01
C HIS A 341 20.66 -12.42 5.04
N ASP A 342 20.01 -12.28 6.21
CA ASP A 342 18.61 -12.62 6.41
C ASP A 342 17.66 -11.42 6.34
N LYS A 343 18.19 -10.17 6.36
CA LYS A 343 17.39 -8.94 6.38
C LYS A 343 16.43 -8.83 5.20
N PHE A 344 16.89 -9.17 4.00
CA PHE A 344 16.03 -9.13 2.81
C PHE A 344 14.89 -10.14 2.92
N LYS A 345 15.18 -11.38 3.39
CA LYS A 345 14.15 -12.40 3.66
C LYS A 345 13.16 -11.91 4.70
N GLY A 346 13.64 -11.27 5.78
CA GLY A 346 12.78 -10.71 6.82
C GLY A 346 11.80 -9.67 6.30
N GLN A 347 12.26 -8.74 5.45
CA GLN A 347 11.38 -7.75 4.82
C GLN A 347 10.36 -8.41 3.89
N ALA A 348 10.77 -9.41 3.11
CA ALA A 348 9.88 -10.16 2.23
C ALA A 348 8.78 -10.89 3.03
N VAL A 349 9.14 -11.48 4.17
CA VAL A 349 8.18 -12.17 5.06
C VAL A 349 7.19 -11.19 5.68
N ILE A 350 7.62 -10.01 6.16
CA ILE A 350 6.68 -8.95 6.62
C ILE A 350 5.69 -8.60 5.50
N THR A 351 6.19 -8.34 4.30
CA THR A 351 5.34 -7.99 3.16
C THR A 351 4.32 -9.09 2.85
N ALA A 352 4.75 -10.36 2.89
CA ALA A 352 3.85 -11.49 2.69
C ALA A 352 2.74 -11.56 3.75
N PHE A 353 3.06 -11.34 5.04
CA PHE A 353 2.06 -11.33 6.11
C PHE A 353 1.08 -10.15 5.99
N VAL A 354 1.57 -8.95 5.64
CA VAL A 354 0.71 -7.77 5.40
C VAL A 354 -0.21 -7.98 4.21
N THR A 355 0.29 -8.62 3.14
CA THR A 355 -0.54 -8.95 1.98
C THR A 355 -1.56 -10.04 2.31
N ALA A 356 -1.16 -11.08 3.04
CA ALA A 356 -2.10 -12.10 3.53
C ALA A 356 -3.21 -11.46 4.39
N ALA A 357 -2.85 -10.49 5.23
CA ALA A 357 -3.81 -9.72 6.01
C ALA A 357 -4.79 -8.93 5.12
N ALA A 358 -4.32 -8.36 4.00
CA ALA A 358 -5.19 -7.65 3.07
C ALA A 358 -6.19 -8.60 2.38
N VAL A 359 -5.74 -9.79 2.00
CA VAL A 359 -6.60 -10.85 1.43
C VAL A 359 -7.64 -11.31 2.46
N ILE A 360 -7.19 -11.67 3.67
CA ILE A 360 -8.09 -12.13 4.74
C ILE A 360 -9.08 -11.02 5.12
N GLY A 361 -8.61 -9.77 5.24
CA GLY A 361 -9.41 -8.62 5.63
C GLY A 361 -10.51 -8.29 4.61
N SER A 362 -10.18 -8.31 3.31
CA SER A 362 -11.17 -8.08 2.26
C SER A 362 -12.21 -9.20 2.18
N LEU A 363 -11.78 -10.46 2.25
CA LEU A 363 -12.69 -11.62 2.22
C LEU A 363 -13.59 -11.68 3.44
N SER A 364 -13.00 -11.68 4.65
CA SER A 364 -13.77 -11.79 5.88
C SER A 364 -14.67 -10.57 6.10
N GLY A 365 -14.19 -9.37 5.76
CA GLY A 365 -14.99 -8.15 5.85
C GLY A 365 -16.23 -8.18 4.97
N GLY A 366 -16.11 -8.61 3.72
CA GLY A 366 -17.24 -8.75 2.81
C GLY A 366 -18.28 -9.78 3.30
N ILE A 367 -17.82 -10.97 3.72
CA ILE A 367 -18.69 -12.04 4.22
C ILE A 367 -19.42 -11.60 5.50
N ILE A 368 -18.72 -10.94 6.44
CA ILE A 368 -19.32 -10.46 7.68
C ILE A 368 -20.34 -9.35 7.40
N LEU A 369 -20.02 -8.45 6.47
CA LEU A 369 -20.94 -7.37 6.09
C LEU A 369 -22.25 -7.90 5.51
N ASP A 370 -22.18 -8.88 4.60
CA ASP A 370 -23.36 -9.43 3.96
C ASP A 370 -24.26 -10.23 4.93
N ASN A 371 -23.66 -10.94 5.90
CA ASN A 371 -24.40 -11.84 6.78
C ASN A 371 -24.75 -11.23 8.16
N PHE A 372 -23.90 -10.35 8.68
CA PHE A 372 -23.98 -9.88 10.08
C PHE A 372 -23.95 -8.35 10.22
N GLY A 373 -23.72 -7.64 9.12
CA GLY A 373 -23.73 -6.18 9.09
C GLY A 373 -22.46 -5.49 9.62
N VAL A 374 -22.50 -4.17 9.56
CA VAL A 374 -21.33 -3.29 9.79
C VAL A 374 -20.81 -3.37 11.23
N LYS A 375 -21.70 -3.32 12.21
CA LYS A 375 -21.30 -3.33 13.63
C LYS A 375 -20.53 -4.60 13.98
N THR A 376 -21.01 -5.76 13.51
CA THR A 376 -20.34 -7.04 13.74
C THR A 376 -18.96 -7.07 13.10
N MET A 377 -18.83 -6.54 11.87
CA MET A 377 -17.53 -6.41 11.19
C MET A 377 -16.54 -5.56 12.01
N LEU A 378 -16.98 -4.41 12.53
CA LEU A 378 -16.12 -3.51 13.30
C LEU A 378 -15.71 -4.14 14.64
N TYR A 379 -16.64 -4.77 15.38
CA TYR A 379 -16.33 -5.45 16.65
C TYR A 379 -15.43 -6.67 16.45
N PHE A 380 -15.69 -7.48 15.42
CA PHE A 380 -14.80 -8.60 15.06
C PHE A 380 -13.38 -8.12 14.78
N GLY A 381 -13.25 -7.08 13.97
CA GLY A 381 -11.96 -6.50 13.65
C GLY A 381 -11.24 -5.90 14.88
N ALA A 382 -11.98 -5.23 15.79
CA ALA A 382 -11.44 -4.71 17.03
C ALA A 382 -10.94 -5.82 17.96
N ALA A 383 -11.69 -6.92 18.09
CA ALA A 383 -11.29 -8.09 18.87
C ALA A 383 -10.01 -8.72 18.28
N LEU A 384 -9.97 -8.89 16.96
CA LEU A 384 -8.81 -9.46 16.27
C LEU A 384 -7.57 -8.56 16.42
N SER A 385 -7.73 -7.24 16.30
CA SER A 385 -6.64 -6.27 16.52
C SER A 385 -6.12 -6.29 17.95
N THR A 386 -7.03 -6.44 18.93
CA THR A 386 -6.67 -6.56 20.36
C THR A 386 -5.83 -7.82 20.60
N LEU A 387 -6.27 -8.98 20.07
CA LEU A 387 -5.52 -10.22 20.15
C LEU A 387 -4.14 -10.07 19.51
N GLY A 388 -4.07 -9.44 18.33
CA GLY A 388 -2.81 -9.16 17.64
C GLY A 388 -1.86 -8.31 18.49
N THR A 389 -2.37 -7.27 19.14
CA THR A 389 -1.57 -6.39 20.00
C THR A 389 -1.04 -7.11 21.23
N VAL A 390 -1.82 -8.00 21.84
CA VAL A 390 -1.36 -8.84 22.96
C VAL A 390 -0.20 -9.73 22.50
N ILE A 391 -0.32 -10.40 21.36
CA ILE A 391 0.76 -11.25 20.80
C ILE A 391 2.02 -10.42 20.56
N VAL A 392 1.90 -9.26 19.88
CA VAL A 392 3.05 -8.40 19.59
C VAL A 392 3.72 -7.90 20.87
N SER A 393 2.94 -7.50 21.87
CA SER A 393 3.46 -6.99 23.15
C SER A 393 4.32 -8.02 23.90
N ILE A 394 3.96 -9.30 23.78
CA ILE A 394 4.69 -10.40 24.41
C ILE A 394 5.95 -10.77 23.63
N PHE A 395 5.86 -10.82 22.29
CA PHE A 395 6.88 -11.44 21.45
C PHE A 395 7.85 -10.45 20.80
N ALA A 396 7.48 -9.17 20.58
CA ALA A 396 8.40 -8.19 20.00
C ALA A 396 9.65 -7.93 20.88
N PRO A 397 9.55 -7.80 22.22
CA PRO A 397 10.74 -7.67 23.06
C PRO A 397 11.60 -8.93 23.07
N ARG A 398 10.98 -10.12 22.99
CA ARG A 398 11.72 -11.42 22.94
C ARG A 398 12.46 -11.57 21.63
N ALA A 399 11.89 -11.11 20.52
CA ALA A 399 12.54 -11.12 19.21
C ALA A 399 13.82 -10.25 19.20
N CYS A 400 13.81 -9.09 19.84
CA CYS A 400 15.00 -8.23 19.97
C CYS A 400 16.07 -8.83 20.90
N LYS A 401 15.67 -9.56 21.95
CA LYS A 401 16.60 -10.19 22.90
C LYS A 401 17.26 -11.47 22.37
N SER A 402 16.65 -12.15 21.42
CA SER A 402 17.17 -13.44 20.91
C SER A 402 18.45 -13.31 20.06
N LYS A 403 18.89 -12.10 19.78
CA LYS A 403 20.14 -11.80 19.07
C LYS A 403 21.30 -11.50 20.03
N SER A 404 21.04 -11.19 21.29
CA SER A 404 22.04 -11.02 22.35
C SER A 404 22.32 -12.36 23.02
#